data_465a12ef638ee935da9d1d5897e85545
#
_entry.id   465a12ef638ee935da9d1d5897e85545
#
_cell.length_a   1.000
_cell.length_b   1.000
_cell.length_c   1.000
_cell.angle_alpha   90.00
_cell.angle_beta   90.00
_cell.angle_gamma   90.00
#
_symmetry.space_group_name_H-M   'P 1'
#
loop_
_entity.id
_entity.type
_entity.pdbx_description
1 polymer ?
#
loop_
_entity_poly.entity_id
_entity_poly.type
_entity_poly.pdbx_seq_one_letter_code
_entity_poly.pdbx_strand_id
1 'polypeptide(L)'
;MTASHPPGETRAAWLLAGVEFFFALSWVVYVIFLPELLARGGIDKRYLPWILAADQLIFAFADWSIGVAVDRARSALRRIGPMLVLLSAISAVAMLLLPWLAATPLLFLLAVGVWVATSSALRAPPYVLLSRYAGRAGLPRLAGIQLLGLAVASALAPYLAMLLKGVDPSLPFALSALAVGVSALALVLVERGLPAGEAAAAGEQTTARVGGVANASWVFLLLLALLLGFGQQIHTTINSAPQFKRLADPALLPWLLPVFWVGFSFGLLTVGRLIRERGEVEVLRLACALGALTLAGAVLAVSLPALVASQLVAGVFWAAILCASIGLAGRRGYPLQTGRNTGALMATLAVATFGRLGLTASGGAAAGVVLVDWLPVVLWCVVALLLWRSRAA
;
A
#
# COMPACT_ATOMS: atom_id res chain seq x y z
N MET A 1 16.39 7.99 27.87
CA MET A 1 17.58 7.71 27.07
C MET A 1 17.15 7.52 25.61
N THR A 2 17.42 8.47 24.74
CA THR A 2 17.16 8.39 23.29
C THR A 2 18.22 7.48 22.69
N ALA A 3 17.87 6.21 22.45
CA ALA A 3 18.73 5.32 21.69
C ALA A 3 18.95 5.96 20.31
N SER A 4 20.13 6.48 20.04
CA SER A 4 20.55 6.96 18.74
C SER A 4 20.54 5.76 17.79
N HIS A 5 19.58 5.73 16.88
CA HIS A 5 19.52 4.73 15.83
C HIS A 5 20.71 4.89 14.87
N PRO A 6 21.31 3.80 14.38
CA PRO A 6 22.39 3.89 13.41
C PRO A 6 21.90 4.70 12.18
N PRO A 7 22.69 5.66 11.70
CA PRO A 7 22.30 6.54 10.61
C PRO A 7 21.96 5.79 9.30
N GLY A 8 22.45 4.56 9.12
CA GLY A 8 22.19 3.70 7.98
C GLY A 8 20.72 3.25 7.83
N GLU A 9 20.04 2.96 8.94
CA GLU A 9 18.64 2.48 8.93
C GLU A 9 17.68 3.52 8.36
N THR A 10 17.79 4.74 8.85
CA THR A 10 16.93 5.85 8.41
C THR A 10 17.20 6.22 6.94
N ARG A 11 18.48 6.20 6.51
CA ARG A 11 18.85 6.43 5.11
C ARG A 11 18.24 5.37 4.19
N ALA A 12 18.31 4.10 4.57
CA ALA A 12 17.70 3.01 3.82
C ALA A 12 16.18 3.21 3.69
N ALA A 13 15.48 3.57 4.77
CA ALA A 13 14.04 3.81 4.74
C ALA A 13 13.66 4.98 3.81
N TRP A 14 14.44 6.07 3.77
CA TRP A 14 14.20 7.18 2.84
C TRP A 14 14.47 6.81 1.38
N LEU A 15 15.50 6.01 1.10
CA LEU A 15 15.73 5.49 -0.26
C LEU A 15 14.55 4.63 -0.71
N LEU A 16 14.03 3.78 0.18
CA LEU A 16 12.87 2.94 -0.11
C LEU A 16 11.57 3.75 -0.18
N ALA A 17 11.45 4.87 0.54
CA ALA A 17 10.35 5.82 0.36
C ALA A 17 10.36 6.42 -1.06
N GLY A 18 11.54 6.72 -1.60
CA GLY A 18 11.69 7.15 -3.00
C GLY A 18 11.25 6.06 -3.98
N VAL A 19 11.63 4.80 -3.75
CA VAL A 19 11.16 3.65 -4.55
C VAL A 19 9.64 3.55 -4.54
N GLU A 20 9.03 3.61 -3.36
CA GLU A 20 7.58 3.54 -3.17
C GLU A 20 6.87 4.72 -3.85
N PHE A 21 7.44 5.92 -3.76
CA PHE A 21 6.92 7.12 -4.41
C PHE A 21 6.89 6.97 -5.93
N PHE A 22 8.00 6.58 -6.54
CA PHE A 22 8.10 6.46 -8.00
C PHE A 22 7.25 5.31 -8.53
N PHE A 23 7.18 4.19 -7.80
CA PHE A 23 6.27 3.11 -8.13
C PHE A 23 4.80 3.57 -8.08
N ALA A 24 4.37 4.19 -6.98
CA ALA A 24 3.00 4.67 -6.82
C ALA A 24 2.65 5.75 -7.86
N LEU A 25 3.60 6.63 -8.19
CA LEU A 25 3.44 7.65 -9.23
C LEU A 25 3.25 7.02 -10.62
N SER A 26 4.04 6.00 -10.95
CA SER A 26 3.90 5.25 -12.20
C SER A 26 2.53 4.57 -12.31
N TRP A 27 2.02 4.03 -11.20
CA TRP A 27 0.66 3.50 -11.12
C TRP A 27 -0.39 4.59 -11.36
N VAL A 28 -0.23 5.77 -10.78
CA VAL A 28 -1.15 6.92 -11.00
C VAL A 28 -1.16 7.32 -12.46
N VAL A 29 0.00 7.44 -13.11
CA VAL A 29 0.11 7.75 -14.55
C VAL A 29 -0.61 6.70 -15.38
N TYR A 30 -0.37 5.41 -15.11
CA TYR A 30 -1.05 4.31 -15.80
C TYR A 30 -2.57 4.42 -15.67
N VAL A 31 -3.10 4.61 -14.47
CA VAL A 31 -4.55 4.69 -14.25
C VAL A 31 -5.18 5.92 -14.93
N ILE A 32 -4.48 7.05 -14.97
CA ILE A 32 -4.96 8.28 -15.63
C ILE A 32 -5.11 8.05 -17.14
N PHE A 33 -4.13 7.44 -17.78
CA PHE A 33 -4.13 7.26 -19.24
C PHE A 33 -4.79 5.97 -19.71
N LEU A 34 -5.05 5.01 -18.82
CA LEU A 34 -5.63 3.72 -19.21
C LEU A 34 -6.91 3.84 -20.04
N PRO A 35 -7.89 4.73 -19.71
CA PRO A 35 -9.09 4.89 -20.54
C PRO A 35 -8.79 5.30 -21.98
N GLU A 36 -7.81 6.17 -22.19
CA GLU A 36 -7.38 6.63 -23.52
C GLU A 36 -6.67 5.51 -24.29
N LEU A 37 -5.74 4.79 -23.61
CA LEU A 37 -5.01 3.69 -24.23
C LEU A 37 -5.96 2.54 -24.65
N LEU A 38 -6.98 2.23 -23.84
CA LEU A 38 -8.03 1.28 -24.20
C LEU A 38 -8.82 1.72 -25.43
N ALA A 39 -9.16 3.02 -25.49
CA ALA A 39 -9.87 3.57 -26.64
C ALA A 39 -9.04 3.49 -27.94
N ARG A 40 -7.72 3.74 -27.88
CA ARG A 40 -6.79 3.57 -29.02
C ARG A 40 -6.78 2.13 -29.54
N GLY A 41 -6.94 1.14 -28.66
CA GLY A 41 -7.04 -0.29 -29.00
C GLY A 41 -8.46 -0.75 -29.33
N GLY A 42 -9.45 0.13 -29.35
CA GLY A 42 -10.85 -0.25 -29.60
C GLY A 42 -11.48 -1.07 -28.47
N ILE A 43 -10.88 -1.07 -27.27
CA ILE A 43 -11.41 -1.76 -26.09
C ILE A 43 -12.45 -0.85 -25.42
N ASP A 44 -13.66 -1.37 -25.21
CA ASP A 44 -14.74 -0.64 -24.57
C ASP A 44 -14.37 -0.27 -23.12
N LYS A 45 -14.61 0.98 -22.73
CA LYS A 45 -14.33 1.51 -21.38
C LYS A 45 -15.03 0.76 -20.24
N ARG A 46 -16.10 -0.01 -20.53
CA ARG A 46 -16.75 -0.88 -19.54
C ARG A 46 -15.81 -1.95 -18.95
N TYR A 47 -14.75 -2.31 -19.69
CA TYR A 47 -13.75 -3.26 -19.23
C TYR A 47 -12.68 -2.65 -18.32
N LEU A 48 -12.59 -1.31 -18.23
CA LEU A 48 -11.60 -0.62 -17.39
C LEU A 48 -11.56 -1.13 -15.95
N PRO A 49 -12.67 -1.23 -15.20
CA PRO A 49 -12.62 -1.74 -13.82
C PRO A 49 -12.18 -3.20 -13.74
N TRP A 50 -12.50 -4.01 -14.75
CA TRP A 50 -12.11 -5.42 -14.81
C TRP A 50 -10.63 -5.60 -15.11
N ILE A 51 -10.04 -4.76 -15.96
CA ILE A 51 -8.61 -4.76 -16.26
C ILE A 51 -7.84 -4.37 -14.98
N LEU A 52 -8.24 -3.28 -14.32
CA LEU A 52 -7.65 -2.89 -13.03
C LEU A 52 -7.85 -3.95 -11.94
N ALA A 53 -8.95 -4.69 -11.96
CA ALA A 53 -9.18 -5.81 -11.05
C ALA A 53 -8.23 -6.98 -11.34
N ALA A 54 -8.03 -7.32 -12.61
CA ALA A 54 -7.06 -8.35 -13.01
C ALA A 54 -5.63 -7.97 -12.57
N ASP A 55 -5.24 -6.69 -12.71
CA ASP A 55 -3.95 -6.20 -12.22
C ASP A 55 -3.77 -6.46 -10.73
N GLN A 56 -4.82 -6.29 -9.91
CA GLN A 56 -4.73 -6.55 -8.47
C GLN A 56 -4.56 -8.05 -8.16
N LEU A 57 -5.13 -8.94 -8.94
CA LEU A 57 -4.88 -10.39 -8.79
C LEU A 57 -3.44 -10.75 -9.17
N ILE A 58 -2.91 -10.15 -10.23
CA ILE A 58 -1.50 -10.31 -10.61
C ILE A 58 -0.60 -9.81 -9.47
N PHE A 59 -0.88 -8.61 -8.92
CA PHE A 59 -0.16 -8.10 -7.76
C PHE A 59 -0.25 -9.05 -6.55
N ALA A 60 -1.44 -9.54 -6.21
CA ALA A 60 -1.62 -10.44 -5.07
C ALA A 60 -0.75 -11.70 -5.21
N PHE A 61 -0.75 -12.31 -6.39
CA PHE A 61 0.07 -13.49 -6.67
C PHE A 61 1.57 -13.17 -6.66
N ALA A 62 1.97 -12.08 -7.30
CA ALA A 62 3.37 -11.69 -7.43
C ALA A 62 3.97 -11.26 -6.08
N ASP A 63 3.26 -10.46 -5.28
CA ASP A 63 3.71 -10.02 -3.95
C ASP A 63 3.95 -11.22 -3.01
N TRP A 64 3.01 -12.18 -2.99
CA TRP A 64 3.17 -13.40 -2.21
C TRP A 64 4.32 -14.26 -2.73
N SER A 65 4.41 -14.48 -4.05
CA SER A 65 5.44 -15.32 -4.67
C SER A 65 6.83 -14.75 -4.48
N ILE A 66 7.00 -13.45 -4.66
CA ILE A 66 8.28 -12.75 -4.44
C ILE A 66 8.65 -12.80 -2.95
N GLY A 67 7.70 -12.59 -2.05
CA GLY A 67 7.92 -12.74 -0.62
C GLY A 67 8.46 -14.13 -0.24
N VAL A 68 7.87 -15.19 -0.80
CA VAL A 68 8.34 -16.58 -0.62
C VAL A 68 9.73 -16.80 -1.25
N ALA A 69 9.96 -16.25 -2.44
CA ALA A 69 11.25 -16.37 -3.14
C ALA A 69 12.39 -15.70 -2.36
N VAL A 70 12.12 -14.53 -1.76
CA VAL A 70 13.09 -13.81 -0.92
C VAL A 70 13.46 -14.61 0.33
N ASP A 71 12.50 -15.25 0.99
CA ASP A 71 12.78 -16.10 2.16
C ASP A 71 13.60 -17.35 1.78
N ARG A 72 13.30 -17.98 0.63
CA ARG A 72 14.06 -19.14 0.13
C ARG A 72 15.47 -18.78 -0.29
N ALA A 73 15.67 -17.60 -0.87
CA ALA A 73 16.98 -17.11 -1.29
C ALA A 73 17.84 -16.55 -0.14
N ARG A 74 17.52 -16.86 1.07
CA ARG A 74 18.11 -16.30 2.30
C ARG A 74 19.61 -16.44 2.44
N SER A 75 20.18 -17.56 1.97
CA SER A 75 21.63 -17.78 1.89
C SER A 75 22.27 -17.06 0.69
N ALA A 76 21.46 -16.50 -0.21
CA ALA A 76 21.83 -15.97 -1.51
C ALA A 76 21.46 -14.50 -1.70
N LEU A 77 21.42 -13.68 -0.64
CA LEU A 77 21.05 -12.25 -0.72
C LEU A 77 21.89 -11.42 -1.69
N ARG A 78 23.14 -11.82 -1.96
CA ARG A 78 23.95 -11.29 -3.07
C ARG A 78 23.32 -11.56 -4.45
N ARG A 79 22.35 -12.48 -4.54
CA ARG A 79 21.67 -12.84 -5.80
C ARG A 79 20.30 -12.22 -5.97
N ILE A 80 19.71 -11.63 -4.93
CA ILE A 80 18.40 -10.97 -5.03
C ILE A 80 18.53 -9.64 -5.76
N GLY A 81 19.55 -8.86 -5.48
CA GLY A 81 19.79 -7.57 -6.15
C GLY A 81 19.76 -7.66 -7.67
N PRO A 82 20.55 -8.54 -8.31
CA PRO A 82 20.50 -8.71 -9.78
C PRO A 82 19.12 -9.11 -10.29
N MET A 83 18.39 -9.96 -9.57
CA MET A 83 17.03 -10.35 -9.94
C MET A 83 16.07 -9.14 -9.86
N LEU A 84 16.15 -8.34 -8.79
CA LEU A 84 15.32 -7.13 -8.65
C LEU A 84 15.63 -6.10 -9.74
N VAL A 85 16.91 -5.92 -10.10
CA VAL A 85 17.32 -5.05 -11.20
C VAL A 85 16.74 -5.55 -12.53
N LEU A 86 16.84 -6.84 -12.81
CA LEU A 86 16.29 -7.43 -14.02
C LEU A 86 14.76 -7.24 -14.10
N LEU A 87 14.03 -7.56 -13.02
CA LEU A 87 12.58 -7.37 -12.98
C LEU A 87 12.20 -5.91 -13.15
N SER A 88 12.92 -4.99 -12.51
CA SER A 88 12.69 -3.56 -12.66
C SER A 88 13.00 -3.04 -14.05
N ALA A 89 14.04 -3.57 -14.71
CA ALA A 89 14.36 -3.24 -16.10
C ALA A 89 13.27 -3.72 -17.06
N ILE A 90 12.77 -4.95 -16.88
CA ILE A 90 11.62 -5.47 -17.66
C ILE A 90 10.38 -4.61 -17.41
N SER A 91 10.11 -4.23 -16.16
CA SER A 91 9.02 -3.35 -15.78
C SER A 91 9.13 -1.98 -16.46
N ALA A 92 10.32 -1.38 -16.46
CA ALA A 92 10.56 -0.08 -17.10
C ALA A 92 10.36 -0.16 -18.63
N VAL A 93 10.87 -1.20 -19.27
CA VAL A 93 10.68 -1.41 -20.72
C VAL A 93 9.21 -1.64 -21.05
N ALA A 94 8.50 -2.49 -20.28
CA ALA A 94 7.08 -2.71 -20.47
C ALA A 94 6.29 -1.40 -20.31
N MET A 95 6.54 -0.61 -19.24
CA MET A 95 5.91 0.69 -19.04
C MET A 95 6.16 1.66 -20.19
N LEU A 96 7.41 1.72 -20.68
CA LEU A 96 7.78 2.58 -21.82
C LEU A 96 7.00 2.22 -23.09
N LEU A 97 6.76 0.93 -23.32
CA LEU A 97 6.13 0.44 -24.55
C LEU A 97 4.60 0.55 -24.56
N LEU A 98 3.94 0.69 -23.40
CA LEU A 98 2.47 0.69 -23.29
C LEU A 98 1.77 1.66 -24.27
N PRO A 99 2.20 2.95 -24.42
CA PRO A 99 1.51 3.86 -25.34
C PRO A 99 1.58 3.44 -26.80
N TRP A 100 2.70 2.83 -27.23
CA TRP A 100 2.89 2.38 -28.61
C TRP A 100 2.19 1.06 -28.91
N LEU A 101 2.03 0.20 -27.92
CA LEU A 101 1.32 -1.08 -28.06
C LEU A 101 -0.20 -0.92 -27.97
N ALA A 102 -0.70 0.26 -27.58
CA ALA A 102 -2.12 0.51 -27.34
C ALA A 102 -3.01 0.22 -28.57
N ALA A 103 -2.51 0.42 -29.81
CA ALA A 103 -3.24 0.11 -31.04
C ALA A 103 -3.45 -1.39 -31.28
N THR A 104 -2.71 -2.27 -30.57
CA THR A 104 -2.82 -3.73 -30.70
C THR A 104 -3.29 -4.33 -29.38
N PRO A 105 -4.60 -4.55 -29.19
CA PRO A 105 -5.21 -4.88 -27.88
C PRO A 105 -4.53 -6.02 -27.12
N LEU A 106 -4.21 -7.12 -27.82
CA LEU A 106 -3.59 -8.28 -27.19
C LEU A 106 -2.18 -7.97 -26.67
N LEU A 107 -1.35 -7.30 -27.50
CA LEU A 107 0.02 -6.92 -27.10
C LEU A 107 0.01 -5.90 -25.97
N PHE A 108 -0.94 -4.97 -25.99
CA PHE A 108 -1.14 -4.00 -24.92
C PHE A 108 -1.48 -4.69 -23.60
N LEU A 109 -2.46 -5.58 -23.58
CA LEU A 109 -2.86 -6.30 -22.37
C LEU A 109 -1.76 -7.22 -21.85
N LEU A 110 -1.01 -7.88 -22.74
CA LEU A 110 0.16 -8.67 -22.35
C LEU A 110 1.26 -7.78 -21.73
N ALA A 111 1.54 -6.63 -22.34
CA ALA A 111 2.51 -5.67 -21.78
C ALA A 111 2.08 -5.12 -20.42
N VAL A 112 0.79 -4.82 -20.23
CA VAL A 112 0.21 -4.46 -18.92
C VAL A 112 0.47 -5.58 -17.92
N GLY A 113 0.14 -6.83 -18.24
CA GLY A 113 0.36 -7.99 -17.37
C GLY A 113 1.84 -8.16 -16.99
N VAL A 114 2.76 -8.01 -17.95
CA VAL A 114 4.21 -8.06 -17.71
C VAL A 114 4.65 -6.92 -16.80
N TRP A 115 4.19 -5.69 -17.06
CA TRP A 115 4.51 -4.53 -16.23
C TRP A 115 4.01 -4.72 -14.79
N VAL A 116 2.75 -5.10 -14.60
CA VAL A 116 2.15 -5.32 -13.29
C VAL A 116 2.91 -6.41 -12.52
N ALA A 117 3.15 -7.57 -13.15
CA ALA A 117 3.84 -8.69 -12.51
C ALA A 117 5.27 -8.34 -12.09
N THR A 118 6.03 -7.67 -12.95
CA THR A 118 7.44 -7.34 -12.68
C THR A 118 7.60 -6.16 -11.73
N SER A 119 6.67 -5.20 -11.73
CA SER A 119 6.69 -4.05 -10.81
C SER A 119 6.44 -4.43 -9.35
N SER A 120 5.88 -5.61 -9.05
CA SER A 120 5.80 -6.16 -7.70
C SER A 120 7.17 -6.31 -7.03
N ALA A 121 8.26 -6.38 -7.80
CA ALA A 121 9.62 -6.32 -7.26
C ALA A 121 9.93 -5.02 -6.49
N LEU A 122 9.18 -3.95 -6.76
CA LEU A 122 9.30 -2.66 -6.07
C LEU A 122 8.34 -2.51 -4.86
N ARG A 123 7.47 -3.49 -4.62
CA ARG A 123 6.44 -3.45 -3.55
C ARG A 123 6.82 -4.28 -2.32
N ALA A 124 6.90 -5.60 -2.45
CA ALA A 124 7.12 -6.50 -1.33
C ALA A 124 8.59 -6.55 -0.85
N PRO A 125 9.62 -6.63 -1.72
CA PRO A 125 11.02 -6.72 -1.30
C PRO A 125 11.52 -5.57 -0.42
N PRO A 126 11.11 -4.30 -0.63
CA PRO A 126 11.49 -3.19 0.25
C PRO A 126 11.22 -3.45 1.73
N TYR A 127 10.07 -4.04 2.09
CA TYR A 127 9.75 -4.36 3.49
C TYR A 127 10.65 -5.45 4.08
N VAL A 128 11.06 -6.41 3.25
CA VAL A 128 12.01 -7.45 3.66
C VAL A 128 13.39 -6.83 3.90
N LEU A 129 13.84 -5.92 3.04
CA LEU A 129 15.09 -5.20 3.24
C LEU A 129 15.04 -4.37 4.52
N LEU A 130 13.97 -3.62 4.77
CA LEU A 130 13.79 -2.86 6.01
C LEU A 130 13.83 -3.73 7.26
N SER A 131 13.20 -4.90 7.23
CA SER A 131 13.20 -5.81 8.38
C SER A 131 14.60 -6.26 8.81
N ARG A 132 15.57 -6.23 7.89
CA ARG A 132 16.97 -6.57 8.14
C ARG A 132 17.76 -5.45 8.78
N TYR A 133 17.44 -4.20 8.41
CA TYR A 133 18.03 -3.04 9.08
C TYR A 133 17.50 -2.85 10.48
N ALA A 134 16.19 -2.99 10.64
CA ALA A 134 15.47 -2.58 11.84
C ALA A 134 15.37 -3.65 12.93
N GLY A 135 15.65 -4.90 12.61
CA GLY A 135 15.23 -5.99 13.46
C GLY A 135 13.71 -5.99 13.71
N ARG A 136 13.28 -6.65 14.80
CA ARG A 136 11.83 -6.77 15.11
C ARG A 136 11.16 -5.48 15.54
N ALA A 137 11.87 -4.66 16.34
CA ALA A 137 11.25 -3.50 17.01
C ALA A 137 11.18 -2.24 16.13
N GLY A 138 12.10 -2.10 15.18
CA GLY A 138 12.20 -0.90 14.32
C GLY A 138 11.34 -0.93 13.08
N LEU A 139 10.88 -2.12 12.64
CA LEU A 139 10.17 -2.28 11.38
C LEU A 139 8.93 -1.37 11.22
N PRO A 140 8.02 -1.21 12.19
CA PRO A 140 6.86 -0.33 12.02
C PRO A 140 7.23 1.12 11.75
N ARG A 141 8.29 1.62 12.40
CA ARG A 141 8.79 2.99 12.19
C ARG A 141 9.39 3.17 10.81
N LEU A 142 10.26 2.25 10.39
CA LEU A 142 10.90 2.35 9.09
C LEU A 142 9.90 2.12 7.94
N ALA A 143 8.93 1.23 8.12
CA ALA A 143 7.81 1.05 7.21
C ALA A 143 6.97 2.33 7.10
N GLY A 144 6.76 3.06 8.21
CA GLY A 144 6.11 4.38 8.19
C GLY A 144 6.86 5.38 7.30
N ILE A 145 8.19 5.46 7.40
CA ILE A 145 9.01 6.31 6.53
C ILE A 145 8.88 5.88 5.05
N GLN A 146 8.97 4.58 4.76
CA GLN A 146 8.81 4.06 3.40
C GLN A 146 7.45 4.41 2.82
N LEU A 147 6.38 4.21 3.57
CA LEU A 147 5.00 4.49 3.14
C LEU A 147 4.72 5.99 2.88
N LEU A 148 5.58 6.91 3.33
CA LEU A 148 5.48 8.33 2.95
C LEU A 148 5.56 8.50 1.44
N GLY A 149 6.33 7.66 0.74
CA GLY A 149 6.38 7.66 -0.73
C GLY A 149 5.00 7.44 -1.34
N LEU A 150 4.30 6.38 -0.90
CA LEU A 150 2.91 6.11 -1.31
C LEU A 150 1.97 7.25 -0.94
N ALA A 151 2.07 7.78 0.28
CA ALA A 151 1.21 8.83 0.78
C ALA A 151 1.30 10.10 -0.07
N VAL A 152 2.53 10.54 -0.38
CA VAL A 152 2.79 11.73 -1.21
C VAL A 152 2.31 11.51 -2.65
N ALA A 153 2.62 10.38 -3.27
CA ALA A 153 2.15 10.06 -4.62
C ALA A 153 0.61 10.05 -4.69
N SER A 154 -0.06 9.46 -3.69
CA SER A 154 -1.52 9.42 -3.62
C SER A 154 -2.14 10.81 -3.38
N ALA A 155 -1.50 11.67 -2.58
CA ALA A 155 -1.93 13.04 -2.40
C ALA A 155 -1.77 13.87 -3.69
N LEU A 156 -0.76 13.59 -4.50
CA LEU A 156 -0.52 14.27 -5.79
C LEU A 156 -1.43 13.76 -6.92
N ALA A 157 -2.01 12.56 -6.80
CA ALA A 157 -2.78 11.93 -7.87
C ALA A 157 -3.89 12.80 -8.48
N PRO A 158 -4.76 13.52 -7.70
CA PRO A 158 -5.78 14.38 -8.27
C PRO A 158 -5.22 15.58 -9.06
N TYR A 159 -4.09 16.14 -8.62
CA TYR A 159 -3.42 17.24 -9.34
C TYR A 159 -2.81 16.76 -10.65
N LEU A 160 -2.20 15.57 -10.63
CA LEU A 160 -1.66 14.95 -11.85
C LEU A 160 -2.75 14.65 -12.85
N ALA A 161 -3.93 14.20 -12.41
CA ALA A 161 -5.07 13.98 -13.30
C ALA A 161 -5.52 15.28 -13.99
N MET A 162 -5.41 16.44 -13.33
CA MET A 162 -5.68 17.72 -13.95
C MET A 162 -4.57 18.15 -14.92
N LEU A 163 -3.31 18.06 -14.50
CA LEU A 163 -2.16 18.52 -15.28
C LEU A 163 -1.90 17.67 -16.52
N LEU A 164 -2.19 16.39 -16.46
CA LEU A 164 -1.95 15.45 -17.56
C LEU A 164 -3.13 15.34 -18.52
N LYS A 165 -4.22 16.07 -18.27
CA LYS A 165 -5.38 16.07 -19.17
C LYS A 165 -5.02 16.65 -20.54
N GLY A 166 -5.16 15.82 -21.59
CA GLY A 166 -4.85 16.21 -22.97
C GLY A 166 -3.34 16.19 -23.32
N VAL A 167 -2.50 15.72 -22.40
CA VAL A 167 -1.06 15.49 -22.67
C VAL A 167 -0.91 14.15 -23.38
N ASP A 168 0.01 14.07 -24.34
CA ASP A 168 0.33 12.78 -24.99
C ASP A 168 0.93 11.80 -23.98
N PRO A 169 0.44 10.55 -23.92
CA PRO A 169 0.88 9.57 -22.93
C PRO A 169 2.37 9.21 -23.03
N SER A 170 3.00 9.36 -24.20
CA SER A 170 4.37 8.89 -24.44
C SER A 170 5.38 9.49 -23.46
N LEU A 171 5.29 10.80 -23.18
CA LEU A 171 6.21 11.47 -22.24
C LEU A 171 5.98 11.04 -20.78
N PRO A 172 4.74 11.07 -20.21
CA PRO A 172 4.49 10.58 -18.85
C PRO A 172 4.91 9.13 -18.64
N PHE A 173 4.69 8.25 -19.62
CA PHE A 173 5.12 6.85 -19.55
C PHE A 173 6.64 6.70 -19.62
N ALA A 174 7.34 7.49 -20.48
CA ALA A 174 8.80 7.48 -20.54
C ALA A 174 9.42 7.96 -19.21
N LEU A 175 8.89 9.02 -18.60
CA LEU A 175 9.32 9.51 -17.29
C LEU A 175 9.07 8.48 -16.19
N SER A 176 7.93 7.79 -16.22
CA SER A 176 7.61 6.71 -15.30
C SER A 176 8.56 5.52 -15.46
N ALA A 177 8.86 5.13 -16.69
CA ALA A 177 9.83 4.08 -16.99
C ALA A 177 11.24 4.42 -16.46
N LEU A 178 11.68 5.67 -16.65
CA LEU A 178 12.95 6.16 -16.08
C LEU A 178 12.92 6.10 -14.54
N ALA A 179 11.84 6.55 -13.92
CA ALA A 179 11.68 6.53 -12.47
C ALA A 179 11.72 5.10 -11.89
N VAL A 180 11.07 4.14 -12.55
CA VAL A 180 11.15 2.70 -12.20
C VAL A 180 12.59 2.19 -12.34
N GLY A 181 13.29 2.55 -13.40
CA GLY A 181 14.70 2.19 -13.61
C GLY A 181 15.63 2.76 -12.52
N VAL A 182 15.46 4.02 -12.15
CA VAL A 182 16.21 4.66 -11.06
C VAL A 182 15.90 4.01 -9.71
N SER A 183 14.66 3.59 -9.49
CA SER A 183 14.25 2.87 -8.27
C SER A 183 15.02 1.54 -8.10
N ALA A 184 15.35 0.86 -9.19
CA ALA A 184 16.18 -0.35 -9.14
C ALA A 184 17.58 -0.06 -8.58
N LEU A 185 18.20 1.07 -8.93
CA LEU A 185 19.49 1.49 -8.38
C LEU A 185 19.39 1.76 -6.86
N ALA A 186 18.31 2.38 -6.40
CA ALA A 186 18.08 2.60 -4.98
C ALA A 186 17.99 1.28 -4.20
N LEU A 187 17.30 0.27 -4.74
CA LEU A 187 17.24 -1.07 -4.14
C LEU A 187 18.64 -1.71 -4.00
N VAL A 188 19.48 -1.60 -5.03
CA VAL A 188 20.87 -2.09 -4.99
C VAL A 188 21.69 -1.37 -3.94
N LEU A 189 21.56 -0.04 -3.84
CA LEU A 189 22.27 0.75 -2.83
C LEU A 189 21.86 0.37 -1.40
N VAL A 190 20.57 0.14 -1.18
CA VAL A 190 20.04 -0.34 0.11
C VAL A 190 20.59 -1.75 0.41
N GLU A 191 20.56 -2.67 -0.54
CA GLU A 191 21.08 -4.03 -0.34
C GLU A 191 22.58 -4.04 -0.01
N ARG A 192 23.39 -3.24 -0.72
CA ARG A 192 24.83 -3.12 -0.47
C ARG A 192 25.17 -2.49 0.87
N GLY A 193 24.30 -1.67 1.40
CA GLY A 193 24.45 -1.02 2.71
C GLY A 193 24.05 -1.90 3.90
N LEU A 194 23.58 -3.15 3.67
CA LEU A 194 23.22 -4.06 4.76
C LEU A 194 24.46 -4.41 5.60
N PRO A 195 24.38 -4.35 6.96
CA PRO A 195 25.47 -4.74 7.83
C PRO A 195 25.87 -6.21 7.59
N ALA A 196 27.15 -6.46 7.35
CA ALA A 196 27.66 -7.81 7.18
C ALA A 196 27.67 -8.52 8.54
N GLY A 197 26.84 -9.55 8.72
CA GLY A 197 27.00 -10.54 9.79
C GLY A 197 26.20 -10.34 11.07
N GLU A 198 25.65 -9.16 11.40
CA GLU A 198 24.90 -8.96 12.64
C GLU A 198 23.45 -9.49 12.61
N ALA A 199 22.87 -9.64 11.46
CA ALA A 199 21.50 -10.17 11.31
C ALA A 199 21.36 -11.67 11.65
N ALA A 200 22.46 -12.42 11.67
CA ALA A 200 22.47 -13.83 12.05
C ALA A 200 22.58 -14.04 13.57
N ALA A 201 23.31 -13.16 14.26
CA ALA A 201 23.57 -13.28 15.70
C ALA A 201 22.40 -12.79 16.58
N ALA A 202 21.57 -11.88 16.08
CA ALA A 202 20.38 -11.38 16.81
C ALA A 202 19.21 -12.39 16.86
N GLY A 203 19.34 -13.54 16.22
CA GLY A 203 18.30 -14.57 16.12
C GLY A 203 18.14 -15.46 17.36
N GLU A 204 19.05 -15.42 18.30
CA GLU A 204 19.11 -16.42 19.39
C GLU A 204 18.53 -15.98 20.73
N GLN A 205 18.23 -14.73 20.94
CA GLN A 205 17.73 -14.28 22.26
C GLN A 205 16.42 -13.52 22.16
N THR A 206 15.45 -14.13 22.71
CA THR A 206 14.18 -13.68 23.30
C THR A 206 12.95 -14.33 22.68
N THR A 207 12.60 -15.49 23.18
CA THR A 207 11.21 -15.98 23.22
C THR A 207 10.41 -15.13 24.21
N ALA A 208 10.23 -13.85 23.93
CA ALA A 208 9.24 -13.07 24.65
C ALA A 208 7.86 -13.68 24.34
N ARG A 209 7.18 -14.20 25.37
CA ARG A 209 5.79 -14.66 25.26
C ARG A 209 4.95 -13.51 24.72
N VAL A 210 4.57 -13.62 23.48
CA VAL A 210 3.62 -12.70 22.83
C VAL A 210 2.25 -13.27 23.13
N GLY A 211 1.57 -12.68 24.12
CA GLY A 211 0.25 -13.14 24.55
C GLY A 211 -0.90 -12.72 23.60
N GLY A 212 -1.98 -13.44 23.63
CA GLY A 212 -3.24 -13.04 23.01
C GLY A 212 -3.25 -13.11 21.48
N VAL A 213 -3.56 -11.99 20.83
CA VAL A 213 -3.71 -11.88 19.34
C VAL A 213 -2.49 -12.38 18.55
N ALA A 214 -1.30 -12.36 19.14
CA ALA A 214 -0.10 -12.90 18.50
C ALA A 214 -0.12 -14.43 18.39
N ASN A 215 -0.94 -15.11 19.18
CA ASN A 215 -1.20 -16.54 19.06
C ASN A 215 -2.38 -16.85 18.10
N ALA A 216 -3.12 -15.83 17.67
CA ALA A 216 -4.17 -16.00 16.68
C ALA A 216 -3.62 -16.62 15.38
N SER A 217 -4.44 -17.38 14.68
CA SER A 217 -4.07 -17.92 13.38
C SER A 217 -3.61 -16.79 12.43
N TRP A 218 -2.54 -17.02 11.67
CA TRP A 218 -2.08 -16.05 10.66
C TRP A 218 -3.20 -15.71 9.67
N VAL A 219 -4.00 -16.71 9.29
CA VAL A 219 -5.17 -16.54 8.42
C VAL A 219 -6.17 -15.54 9.04
N PHE A 220 -6.40 -15.62 10.35
CA PHE A 220 -7.27 -14.68 11.04
C PHE A 220 -6.75 -13.22 10.93
N LEU A 221 -5.46 -12.99 11.13
CA LEU A 221 -4.85 -11.65 10.96
C LEU A 221 -4.96 -11.14 9.52
N LEU A 222 -4.79 -12.01 8.52
CA LEU A 222 -5.00 -11.65 7.12
C LEU A 222 -6.46 -11.32 6.82
N LEU A 223 -7.42 -12.06 7.40
CA LEU A 223 -8.84 -11.73 7.26
C LEU A 223 -9.17 -10.36 7.87
N LEU A 224 -8.60 -10.01 9.04
CA LEU A 224 -8.77 -8.69 9.61
C LEU A 224 -8.17 -7.61 8.69
N ALA A 225 -6.97 -7.83 8.15
CA ALA A 225 -6.33 -6.92 7.20
C ALA A 225 -7.15 -6.76 5.90
N LEU A 226 -7.78 -7.84 5.42
CA LEU A 226 -8.69 -7.81 4.27
C LEU A 226 -9.90 -6.90 4.53
N LEU A 227 -10.57 -7.07 5.67
CA LEU A 227 -11.74 -6.27 6.03
C LEU A 227 -11.37 -4.78 6.20
N LEU A 228 -10.25 -4.50 6.88
CA LEU A 228 -9.74 -3.13 7.07
C LEU A 228 -9.35 -2.49 5.74
N GLY A 229 -8.59 -3.20 4.91
CA GLY A 229 -8.19 -2.74 3.58
C GLY A 229 -9.38 -2.52 2.65
N PHE A 230 -10.36 -3.42 2.66
CA PHE A 230 -11.57 -3.28 1.84
C PHE A 230 -12.40 -2.05 2.28
N GLY A 231 -12.59 -1.86 3.60
CA GLY A 231 -13.24 -0.67 4.13
C GLY A 231 -12.51 0.62 3.75
N GLN A 232 -11.18 0.65 3.87
CA GLN A 232 -10.37 1.80 3.47
C GLN A 232 -10.50 2.09 1.97
N GLN A 233 -10.46 1.07 1.12
CA GLN A 233 -10.61 1.22 -0.33
C GLN A 233 -11.98 1.81 -0.70
N ILE A 234 -13.07 1.35 -0.08
CA ILE A 234 -14.41 1.91 -0.29
C ILE A 234 -14.45 3.36 0.18
N HIS A 235 -13.95 3.65 1.38
CA HIS A 235 -13.96 5.00 1.94
C HIS A 235 -13.26 6.02 1.03
N THR A 236 -12.03 5.72 0.61
CA THR A 236 -11.20 6.69 -0.13
C THR A 236 -11.57 6.81 -1.60
N THR A 237 -12.04 5.73 -2.24
CA THR A 237 -12.24 5.72 -3.71
C THR A 237 -13.70 5.77 -4.13
N ILE A 238 -14.63 5.29 -3.31
CA ILE A 238 -16.06 5.31 -3.62
C ILE A 238 -16.78 6.45 -2.88
N ASN A 239 -16.59 6.53 -1.53
CA ASN A 239 -17.38 7.41 -0.69
C ASN A 239 -16.86 8.85 -0.64
N SER A 240 -15.54 9.06 -0.66
CA SER A 240 -14.93 10.37 -0.40
C SER A 240 -15.40 11.46 -1.38
N ALA A 241 -15.37 11.19 -2.69
CA ALA A 241 -15.78 12.19 -3.68
C ALA A 241 -17.29 12.54 -3.60
N PRO A 242 -18.23 11.59 -3.48
CA PRO A 242 -19.65 11.91 -3.23
C PRO A 242 -19.85 12.68 -1.91
N GLN A 243 -19.16 12.33 -0.84
CA GLN A 243 -19.27 13.03 0.45
C GLN A 243 -18.86 14.49 0.32
N PHE A 244 -17.73 14.79 -0.35
CA PHE A 244 -17.30 16.17 -0.59
C PHE A 244 -18.26 16.92 -1.51
N LYS A 245 -18.80 16.30 -2.57
CA LYS A 245 -19.75 16.93 -3.49
C LYS A 245 -21.07 17.35 -2.82
N ARG A 246 -21.44 16.75 -1.70
CA ARG A 246 -22.64 17.17 -0.93
C ARG A 246 -22.43 18.53 -0.21
N LEU A 247 -21.17 18.90 0.07
CA LEU A 247 -20.83 20.01 0.96
C LEU A 247 -19.96 21.08 0.30
N ALA A 248 -19.44 20.82 -0.90
CA ALA A 248 -18.52 21.70 -1.61
C ALA A 248 -18.74 21.66 -3.14
N ASP A 249 -18.30 22.72 -3.81
CA ASP A 249 -18.25 22.75 -5.28
C ASP A 249 -17.38 21.60 -5.82
N PRO A 250 -17.85 20.85 -6.83
CA PRO A 250 -17.06 19.81 -7.49
C PRO A 250 -15.69 20.26 -8.01
N ALA A 251 -15.51 21.54 -8.33
CA ALA A 251 -14.24 22.10 -8.76
C ALA A 251 -13.15 22.06 -7.64
N LEU A 252 -13.58 21.94 -6.37
CA LEU A 252 -12.66 21.84 -5.23
C LEU A 252 -12.20 20.39 -4.95
N LEU A 253 -12.76 19.37 -5.61
CA LEU A 253 -12.39 17.97 -5.38
C LEU A 253 -10.90 17.69 -5.47
N PRO A 254 -10.14 18.21 -6.44
CA PRO A 254 -8.70 17.97 -6.52
C PRO A 254 -7.94 18.44 -5.28
N TRP A 255 -8.46 19.43 -4.55
CA TRP A 255 -7.89 19.98 -3.32
C TRP A 255 -8.39 19.27 -2.06
N LEU A 256 -9.57 18.67 -2.11
CA LEU A 256 -10.21 18.01 -0.96
C LEU A 256 -9.85 16.52 -0.85
N LEU A 257 -9.74 15.81 -1.98
CA LEU A 257 -9.39 14.38 -1.99
C LEU A 257 -8.01 14.07 -1.37
N PRO A 258 -6.98 14.92 -1.50
CA PRO A 258 -5.70 14.69 -0.83
C PRO A 258 -5.74 14.74 0.70
N VAL A 259 -6.78 15.31 1.32
CA VAL A 259 -6.85 15.52 2.79
C VAL A 259 -6.64 14.22 3.56
N PHE A 260 -7.24 13.11 3.13
CA PHE A 260 -7.01 11.80 3.74
C PHE A 260 -5.52 11.41 3.70
N TRP A 261 -4.87 11.58 2.56
CA TRP A 261 -3.45 11.23 2.36
C TRP A 261 -2.50 12.15 3.13
N VAL A 262 -2.88 13.40 3.33
CA VAL A 262 -2.17 14.33 4.23
C VAL A 262 -2.26 13.82 5.67
N GLY A 263 -3.45 13.45 6.15
CA GLY A 263 -3.62 12.85 7.46
C GLY A 263 -2.84 11.53 7.61
N PHE A 264 -2.84 10.70 6.58
CA PHE A 264 -2.06 9.47 6.52
C PHE A 264 -0.55 9.76 6.65
N SER A 265 -0.03 10.78 5.97
CA SER A 265 1.38 11.19 6.08
C SER A 265 1.75 11.61 7.51
N PHE A 266 0.91 12.41 8.17
CA PHE A 266 1.11 12.78 9.58
C PHE A 266 1.11 11.55 10.50
N GLY A 267 0.17 10.63 10.29
CA GLY A 267 0.10 9.39 11.04
C GLY A 267 1.38 8.55 10.88
N LEU A 268 1.91 8.41 9.68
CA LEU A 268 3.14 7.67 9.40
C LEU A 268 4.36 8.19 10.16
N LEU A 269 4.45 9.51 10.36
CA LEU A 269 5.56 10.13 11.08
C LEU A 269 5.50 9.88 12.60
N THR A 270 4.31 9.70 13.15
CA THR A 270 4.08 9.65 14.61
C THR A 270 3.85 8.23 15.14
N VAL A 271 3.23 7.36 14.35
CA VAL A 271 2.77 6.04 14.78
C VAL A 271 3.89 5.10 15.23
N GLY A 272 5.09 5.22 14.66
CA GLY A 272 6.22 4.38 15.03
C GLY A 272 6.62 4.52 16.51
N ARG A 273 6.47 5.72 17.08
CA ARG A 273 6.66 5.96 18.52
C ARG A 273 5.56 5.29 19.34
N LEU A 274 4.31 5.48 18.94
CA LEU A 274 3.14 4.92 19.63
C LEU A 274 3.18 3.38 19.66
N ILE A 275 3.54 2.75 18.53
CA ILE A 275 3.69 1.29 18.45
C ILE A 275 4.81 0.80 19.39
N ARG A 276 5.91 1.51 19.49
CA ARG A 276 7.02 1.15 20.41
C ARG A 276 6.61 1.23 21.87
N GLU A 277 5.78 2.21 22.24
CA GLU A 277 5.33 2.42 23.63
C GLU A 277 4.20 1.47 24.04
N ARG A 278 3.26 1.14 23.12
CA ARG A 278 2.03 0.38 23.42
C ARG A 278 1.95 -0.99 22.77
N GLY A 279 2.82 -1.27 21.81
CA GLY A 279 2.81 -2.49 21.00
C GLY A 279 1.81 -2.44 19.84
N GLU A 280 2.07 -3.27 18.82
CA GLU A 280 1.29 -3.28 17.57
C GLU A 280 -0.18 -3.63 17.78
N VAL A 281 -0.47 -4.61 18.64
CA VAL A 281 -1.84 -5.11 18.85
C VAL A 281 -2.72 -4.05 19.49
N GLU A 282 -2.20 -3.34 20.49
CA GLU A 282 -2.96 -2.29 21.18
C GLU A 282 -3.21 -1.09 20.27
N VAL A 283 -2.17 -0.67 19.51
CA VAL A 283 -2.31 0.39 18.52
C VAL A 283 -3.33 0.01 17.46
N LEU A 284 -3.30 -1.24 16.96
CA LEU A 284 -4.25 -1.73 15.97
C LEU A 284 -5.69 -1.68 16.49
N ARG A 285 -5.94 -2.12 17.74
CA ARG A 285 -7.27 -2.06 18.39
C ARG A 285 -7.81 -0.64 18.48
N LEU A 286 -7.00 0.25 19.06
CA LEU A 286 -7.38 1.65 19.23
C LEU A 286 -7.62 2.33 17.89
N ALA A 287 -6.75 2.09 16.92
CA ALA A 287 -6.87 2.67 15.58
C ALA A 287 -8.13 2.16 14.84
N CYS A 288 -8.49 0.88 14.98
CA CYS A 288 -9.73 0.36 14.40
C CYS A 288 -10.97 0.99 15.05
N ALA A 289 -11.01 1.07 16.40
CA ALA A 289 -12.18 1.62 17.11
C ALA A 289 -12.35 3.13 16.87
N LEU A 290 -11.29 3.91 17.08
CA LEU A 290 -11.32 5.35 16.87
C LEU A 290 -11.44 5.71 15.40
N GLY A 291 -10.81 4.94 14.51
CA GLY A 291 -10.94 5.09 13.07
C GLY A 291 -12.37 4.84 12.60
N ALA A 292 -13.06 3.83 13.11
CA ALA A 292 -14.48 3.62 12.81
C ALA A 292 -15.36 4.81 13.22
N LEU A 293 -15.07 5.44 14.37
CA LEU A 293 -15.77 6.66 14.81
C LEU A 293 -15.51 7.83 13.84
N THR A 294 -14.29 7.99 13.35
CA THR A 294 -14.00 9.05 12.38
C THR A 294 -14.64 8.80 11.02
N LEU A 295 -14.71 7.53 10.57
CA LEU A 295 -15.44 7.15 9.36
C LEU A 295 -16.95 7.43 9.50
N ALA A 296 -17.55 7.14 10.68
CA ALA A 296 -18.93 7.50 10.97
C ALA A 296 -19.11 9.02 10.97
N GLY A 297 -18.14 9.77 11.53
CA GLY A 297 -18.12 11.23 11.47
C GLY A 297 -18.11 11.77 10.03
N ALA A 298 -17.40 11.12 9.11
CA ALA A 298 -17.40 11.51 7.70
C ALA A 298 -18.77 11.25 7.02
N VAL A 299 -19.43 10.13 7.34
CA VAL A 299 -20.80 9.84 6.84
C VAL A 299 -21.83 10.85 7.34
N LEU A 300 -21.74 11.20 8.63
CA LEU A 300 -22.68 12.10 9.32
C LEU A 300 -22.33 13.58 9.17
N ALA A 301 -21.23 13.93 8.51
CA ALA A 301 -20.80 15.32 8.38
C ALA A 301 -21.85 16.18 7.66
N VAL A 302 -22.23 17.28 8.32
CA VAL A 302 -23.18 18.29 7.81
C VAL A 302 -22.50 19.58 7.37
N SER A 303 -21.18 19.67 7.54
CA SER A 303 -20.37 20.83 7.12
C SER A 303 -19.03 20.39 6.53
N LEU A 304 -18.51 21.19 5.60
CA LEU A 304 -17.23 20.91 4.95
C LEU A 304 -16.06 20.82 5.96
N PRO A 305 -15.91 21.71 6.96
CA PRO A 305 -14.85 21.58 7.94
C PRO A 305 -14.92 20.29 8.75
N ALA A 306 -16.11 19.83 9.13
CA ALA A 306 -16.30 18.57 9.85
C ALA A 306 -15.89 17.37 8.99
N LEU A 307 -16.24 17.37 7.71
CA LEU A 307 -15.84 16.32 6.78
C LEU A 307 -14.31 16.31 6.57
N VAL A 308 -13.70 17.48 6.35
CA VAL A 308 -12.25 17.64 6.20
C VAL A 308 -11.51 17.10 7.44
N ALA A 309 -11.96 17.47 8.64
CA ALA A 309 -11.37 16.96 9.88
C ALA A 309 -11.51 15.45 10.00
N SER A 310 -12.68 14.89 9.69
CA SER A 310 -12.92 13.43 9.72
C SER A 310 -12.01 12.70 8.71
N GLN A 311 -11.87 13.18 7.48
CA GLN A 311 -11.02 12.59 6.46
C GLN A 311 -9.54 12.62 6.87
N LEU A 312 -9.06 13.75 7.42
CA LEU A 312 -7.69 13.90 7.88
C LEU A 312 -7.39 12.90 9.02
N VAL A 313 -8.27 12.82 10.02
CA VAL A 313 -8.09 11.92 11.18
C VAL A 313 -8.25 10.46 10.78
N ALA A 314 -9.14 10.12 9.83
CA ALA A 314 -9.25 8.78 9.27
C ALA A 314 -7.93 8.33 8.60
N GLY A 315 -7.24 9.25 7.90
CA GLY A 315 -5.91 9.00 7.35
C GLY A 315 -4.87 8.66 8.43
N VAL A 316 -4.86 9.39 9.55
CA VAL A 316 -3.97 9.10 10.69
C VAL A 316 -4.21 7.68 11.24
N PHE A 317 -5.48 7.27 11.42
CA PHE A 317 -5.77 5.92 11.90
C PHE A 317 -5.43 4.84 10.89
N TRP A 318 -5.60 5.10 9.59
CA TRP A 318 -5.15 4.17 8.57
C TRP A 318 -3.62 3.95 8.61
N ALA A 319 -2.83 5.00 8.86
CA ALA A 319 -1.39 4.87 9.05
C ALA A 319 -1.06 3.95 10.24
N ALA A 320 -1.78 4.11 11.35
CA ALA A 320 -1.61 3.28 12.53
C ALA A 320 -1.96 1.81 12.26
N ILE A 321 -3.08 1.56 11.56
CA ILE A 321 -3.51 0.21 11.17
C ILE A 321 -2.45 -0.46 10.28
N LEU A 322 -1.99 0.24 9.25
CA LEU A 322 -1.07 -0.33 8.28
C LEU A 322 0.32 -0.61 8.88
N CYS A 323 0.89 0.36 9.61
CA CYS A 323 2.19 0.16 10.27
C CYS A 323 2.15 -0.94 11.35
N ALA A 324 1.07 -1.03 12.13
CA ALA A 324 0.89 -2.10 13.11
C ALA A 324 0.76 -3.47 12.41
N SER A 325 0.02 -3.56 11.32
CA SER A 325 -0.14 -4.80 10.53
C SER A 325 1.18 -5.26 9.91
N ILE A 326 2.00 -4.34 9.37
CA ILE A 326 3.33 -4.64 8.84
C ILE A 326 4.26 -5.11 9.98
N GLY A 327 4.20 -4.46 11.14
CA GLY A 327 4.95 -4.88 12.32
C GLY A 327 4.61 -6.30 12.76
N LEU A 328 3.31 -6.63 12.84
CA LEU A 328 2.84 -7.98 13.19
C LEU A 328 3.27 -9.02 12.14
N ALA A 329 3.15 -8.72 10.84
CA ALA A 329 3.58 -9.59 9.76
C ALA A 329 5.09 -9.88 9.83
N GLY A 330 5.89 -8.85 10.03
CA GLY A 330 7.34 -8.97 10.16
C GLY A 330 7.76 -9.79 11.39
N ARG A 331 7.19 -9.50 12.56
CA ARG A 331 7.50 -10.22 13.80
C ARG A 331 7.18 -11.70 13.74
N ARG A 332 6.02 -12.05 13.18
CA ARG A 332 5.55 -13.44 13.14
C ARG A 332 6.43 -14.35 12.31
N GLY A 333 7.08 -13.82 11.30
CA GLY A 333 7.93 -14.57 10.39
C GLY A 333 9.42 -14.46 10.65
N TYR A 334 9.83 -13.63 11.62
CA TYR A 334 11.23 -13.34 11.84
C TYR A 334 11.99 -14.55 12.41
N PRO A 335 13.18 -14.85 11.90
CA PRO A 335 13.81 -14.23 10.74
C PRO A 335 13.53 -14.98 9.42
N LEU A 336 12.86 -16.14 9.45
CA LEU A 336 12.81 -17.11 8.34
C LEU A 336 11.66 -16.88 7.33
N GLN A 337 10.59 -16.23 7.74
CA GLN A 337 9.34 -16.12 6.98
C GLN A 337 8.83 -14.67 6.86
N THR A 338 9.71 -13.70 7.09
CA THR A 338 9.34 -12.28 7.04
C THR A 338 8.84 -11.89 5.66
N GLY A 339 9.51 -12.34 4.60
CA GLY A 339 9.12 -12.07 3.22
C GLY A 339 7.77 -12.68 2.86
N ARG A 340 7.55 -13.95 3.22
CA ARG A 340 6.28 -14.63 3.01
C ARG A 340 5.12 -13.92 3.72
N ASN A 341 5.32 -13.50 4.96
CA ASN A 341 4.26 -12.89 5.75
C ASN A 341 3.98 -11.44 5.33
N THR A 342 4.99 -10.63 5.03
CA THR A 342 4.79 -9.28 4.48
C THR A 342 4.22 -9.34 3.07
N GLY A 343 4.70 -10.26 2.23
CA GLY A 343 4.12 -10.51 0.90
C GLY A 343 2.65 -10.95 0.97
N ALA A 344 2.29 -11.85 1.91
CA ALA A 344 0.91 -12.25 2.13
C ALA A 344 0.03 -11.08 2.60
N LEU A 345 0.54 -10.17 3.44
CA LEU A 345 -0.18 -8.97 3.83
C LEU A 345 -0.41 -8.05 2.62
N MET A 346 0.62 -7.79 1.79
CA MET A 346 0.48 -6.96 0.58
C MET A 346 -0.50 -7.61 -0.41
N ALA A 347 -0.40 -8.92 -0.62
CA ALA A 347 -1.35 -9.69 -1.42
C ALA A 347 -2.80 -9.54 -0.91
N THR A 348 -3.00 -9.57 0.40
CA THR A 348 -4.32 -9.36 1.02
C THR A 348 -4.87 -7.97 0.75
N LEU A 349 -4.04 -6.93 0.79
CA LEU A 349 -4.45 -5.57 0.46
C LEU A 349 -4.77 -5.42 -1.04
N ALA A 350 -4.04 -6.12 -1.92
CA ALA A 350 -4.37 -6.18 -3.35
C ALA A 350 -5.72 -6.89 -3.57
N VAL A 351 -6.03 -7.98 -2.86
CA VAL A 351 -7.35 -8.65 -2.89
C VAL A 351 -8.45 -7.71 -2.37
N ALA A 352 -8.20 -6.90 -1.36
CA ALA A 352 -9.14 -5.88 -0.90
C ALA A 352 -9.46 -4.86 -2.01
N THR A 353 -8.43 -4.41 -2.73
CA THR A 353 -8.58 -3.51 -3.90
C THR A 353 -9.33 -4.19 -5.04
N PHE A 354 -9.03 -5.47 -5.32
CA PHE A 354 -9.80 -6.29 -6.28
C PHE A 354 -11.29 -6.32 -5.93
N GLY A 355 -11.63 -6.60 -4.66
CA GLY A 355 -13.02 -6.62 -4.20
C GLY A 355 -13.74 -5.29 -4.42
N ARG A 356 -13.07 -4.15 -4.14
CA ARG A 356 -13.62 -2.82 -4.39
C ARG A 356 -13.83 -2.56 -5.89
N LEU A 357 -12.89 -2.97 -6.75
CA LEU A 357 -13.02 -2.83 -8.20
C LEU A 357 -14.16 -3.69 -8.73
N GLY A 358 -14.33 -4.92 -8.23
CA GLY A 358 -15.46 -5.78 -8.53
C GLY A 358 -16.81 -5.16 -8.14
N LEU A 359 -16.88 -4.53 -6.95
CA LEU A 359 -18.07 -3.80 -6.50
C LEU A 359 -18.40 -2.63 -7.44
N THR A 360 -17.40 -1.91 -7.93
CA THR A 360 -17.58 -0.82 -8.90
C THR A 360 -18.02 -1.37 -10.28
N ALA A 361 -17.36 -2.43 -10.76
CA ALA A 361 -17.61 -3.04 -12.06
C ALA A 361 -19.02 -3.66 -12.18
N SER A 362 -19.53 -4.24 -11.08
CA SER A 362 -20.86 -4.83 -11.00
C SER A 362 -21.99 -3.79 -10.85
N GLY A 363 -21.68 -2.50 -10.75
CA GLY A 363 -22.66 -1.44 -10.46
C GLY A 363 -23.16 -1.43 -9.01
N GLY A 364 -22.65 -2.32 -8.15
CA GLY A 364 -23.05 -2.43 -6.74
C GLY A 364 -22.80 -1.16 -5.93
N ALA A 365 -21.79 -0.37 -6.33
CA ALA A 365 -21.51 0.92 -5.70
C ALA A 365 -22.64 1.95 -5.90
N ALA A 366 -23.39 1.86 -7.00
CA ALA A 366 -24.50 2.76 -7.31
C ALA A 366 -25.85 2.25 -6.76
N ALA A 367 -26.01 0.93 -6.61
CA ALA A 367 -27.26 0.30 -6.23
C ALA A 367 -27.66 0.47 -4.75
N GLY A 368 -26.72 0.80 -3.89
CA GLY A 368 -26.96 0.90 -2.44
C GLY A 368 -26.13 1.97 -1.74
N VAL A 369 -26.32 3.24 -2.14
CA VAL A 369 -25.48 4.36 -1.68
C VAL A 369 -25.34 4.41 -0.15
N VAL A 370 -26.46 4.28 0.61
CA VAL A 370 -26.44 4.31 2.08
C VAL A 370 -25.65 3.14 2.66
N LEU A 371 -25.83 1.94 2.12
CA LEU A 371 -25.10 0.76 2.59
C LEU A 371 -23.59 0.90 2.33
N VAL A 372 -23.22 1.40 1.16
CA VAL A 372 -21.82 1.59 0.76
C VAL A 372 -21.15 2.67 1.61
N ASP A 373 -21.87 3.74 1.97
CA ASP A 373 -21.37 4.79 2.87
C ASP A 373 -21.01 4.23 4.26
N TRP A 374 -21.85 3.35 4.83
CA TRP A 374 -21.65 2.78 6.16
C TRP A 374 -20.75 1.55 6.18
N LEU A 375 -20.52 0.89 5.05
CA LEU A 375 -19.75 -0.35 4.99
C LEU A 375 -18.34 -0.22 5.60
N PRO A 376 -17.55 0.83 5.33
CA PRO A 376 -16.24 1.03 5.97
C PRO A 376 -16.34 1.11 7.51
N VAL A 377 -17.35 1.79 8.02
CA VAL A 377 -17.61 1.92 9.47
C VAL A 377 -17.87 0.55 10.07
N VAL A 378 -18.79 -0.21 9.48
CA VAL A 378 -19.17 -1.56 9.96
C VAL A 378 -17.98 -2.48 9.97
N LEU A 379 -17.19 -2.51 8.87
CA LEU A 379 -16.01 -3.37 8.76
C LEU A 379 -14.96 -3.05 9.82
N TRP A 380 -14.66 -1.77 10.06
CA TRP A 380 -13.68 -1.39 11.07
C TRP A 380 -14.20 -1.62 12.50
N CYS A 381 -15.49 -1.44 12.76
CA CYS A 381 -16.12 -1.81 14.03
C CYS A 381 -16.03 -3.32 14.28
N VAL A 382 -16.37 -4.15 13.29
CA VAL A 382 -16.29 -5.61 13.40
C VAL A 382 -14.86 -6.04 13.74
N VAL A 383 -13.86 -5.50 13.05
CA VAL A 383 -12.45 -5.81 13.33
C VAL A 383 -12.06 -5.36 14.74
N ALA A 384 -12.47 -4.16 15.17
CA ALA A 384 -12.24 -3.69 16.54
C ALA A 384 -12.82 -4.67 17.57
N LEU A 385 -14.07 -5.07 17.41
CA LEU A 385 -14.75 -6.03 18.30
C LEU A 385 -14.05 -7.40 18.34
N LEU A 386 -13.63 -7.92 17.19
CA LEU A 386 -12.91 -9.20 17.09
C LEU A 386 -11.56 -9.14 17.82
N LEU A 387 -10.83 -8.01 17.67
CA LEU A 387 -9.57 -7.77 18.35
C LEU A 387 -9.73 -7.61 19.87
N TRP A 388 -10.85 -7.05 20.34
CA TRP A 388 -11.14 -6.93 21.78
C TRP A 388 -11.50 -8.29 22.39
N ARG A 389 -12.31 -9.11 21.71
CA ARG A 389 -12.68 -10.44 22.17
C ARG A 389 -11.46 -11.39 22.27
N SER A 390 -10.53 -11.30 21.34
CA SER A 390 -9.30 -12.13 21.36
C SER A 390 -8.31 -11.77 22.50
N ARG A 391 -8.58 -10.72 23.29
CA ARG A 391 -7.84 -10.38 24.50
C ARG A 391 -8.34 -11.16 25.72
N ALA A 392 -9.59 -11.58 25.67
CA ALA A 392 -10.26 -12.27 26.78
C ALA A 392 -10.09 -13.80 26.73
N ALA A 393 -9.58 -14.36 25.63
CA ALA A 393 -9.21 -15.74 25.44
C ALA A 393 -7.69 -15.91 25.46
#